data_e4e33badb827d75cabb4cf99e726b887
#
_entry.id   e4e33badb827d75cabb4cf99e726b887
#
_cell.length_a   1.000
_cell.length_b   1.000
_cell.length_c   1.000
_cell.angle_alpha   90.00
_cell.angle_beta   90.00
_cell.angle_gamma   90.00
#
_symmetry.space_group_name_H-M   'P 1'
#
loop_
_entity.id
_entity.type
_entity.pdbx_description
1 polymer ?
#
loop_
_entity_poly.entity_id
_entity_poly.type
_entity_poly.pdbx_seq_one_letter_code
_entity_poly.pdbx_strand_id
1 'polypeptide(L)'
;MSTFMAKAENVERKWYILDAAGKPLGRTAAVAASILRGKHKPEYTPHVDCGDFVIVINADKAVLTGKKLLQKYYRTHSGYAGGLKETQYKTLMAERPELAVKLAVKGMLPKNSIGRWSLGRLKVYAGPEHKQAAQKPEAWCAE
;
A
#
# COMPACT_ATOMS: atom_id res chain seq x y z
N MET A 1 33.09 10.36 -13.72
CA MET A 1 32.30 9.55 -12.77
C MET A 1 30.98 9.19 -13.45
N SER A 2 30.63 7.91 -13.49
CA SER A 2 29.34 7.48 -14.01
C SER A 2 28.39 7.22 -12.85
N THR A 3 27.16 7.74 -12.93
CA THR A 3 26.09 7.48 -11.97
C THR A 3 25.53 6.07 -12.22
N PHE A 4 25.30 5.30 -11.17
CA PHE A 4 24.65 3.99 -11.28
C PHE A 4 23.20 4.16 -11.77
N MET A 5 22.82 3.40 -12.77
CA MET A 5 21.45 3.32 -13.28
C MET A 5 20.99 1.86 -13.22
N ALA A 6 19.92 1.60 -12.50
CA ALA A 6 19.35 0.25 -12.41
C ALA A 6 18.82 -0.22 -13.77
N LYS A 7 19.03 -1.49 -14.07
CA LYS A 7 18.43 -2.17 -15.23
C LYS A 7 17.31 -3.08 -14.73
N ALA A 8 16.21 -3.14 -15.46
CA ALA A 8 15.04 -3.94 -15.07
C ALA A 8 15.36 -5.43 -14.89
N GLU A 9 16.34 -5.94 -15.62
CA GLU A 9 16.78 -7.34 -15.58
C GLU A 9 17.53 -7.71 -14.28
N ASN A 10 18.18 -6.72 -13.66
CA ASN A 10 19.05 -6.91 -12.50
C ASN A 10 18.37 -6.57 -11.16
N VAL A 11 17.08 -6.23 -11.18
CA VAL A 11 16.37 -5.84 -9.97
C VAL A 11 15.96 -7.08 -9.17
N GLU A 12 16.57 -7.29 -8.02
CA GLU A 12 16.15 -8.29 -7.05
C GLU A 12 14.99 -7.76 -6.21
N ARG A 13 13.95 -8.58 -6.04
CA ARG A 13 12.73 -8.22 -5.31
C ARG A 13 12.60 -9.08 -4.06
N LYS A 14 12.43 -8.42 -2.92
CA LYS A 14 12.15 -9.06 -1.64
C LYS A 14 10.68 -8.92 -1.25
N TRP A 15 10.27 -9.71 -0.26
CA TRP A 15 8.94 -9.66 0.30
C TRP A 15 9.00 -9.16 1.74
N TYR A 16 8.21 -8.14 2.06
CA TYR A 16 8.15 -7.55 3.39
C TYR A 16 6.75 -7.62 3.97
N ILE A 17 6.68 -7.89 5.27
CA ILE A 17 5.44 -7.87 6.05
C ILE A 17 5.40 -6.57 6.87
N LEU A 18 4.27 -5.88 6.79
CA LEU A 18 3.92 -4.73 7.62
C LEU A 18 2.72 -5.07 8.49
N ASP A 19 2.86 -4.92 9.79
CA ASP A 19 1.74 -5.02 10.70
C ASP A 19 1.07 -3.66 10.90
N ALA A 20 -0.22 -3.58 10.58
CA ALA A 20 -1.04 -2.37 10.70
C ALA A 20 -1.74 -2.25 12.07
N ALA A 21 -1.68 -3.28 12.92
CA ALA A 21 -2.38 -3.29 14.20
C ALA A 21 -1.95 -2.11 15.09
N GLY A 22 -2.93 -1.32 15.54
CA GLY A 22 -2.71 -0.16 16.41
C GLY A 22 -1.95 1.01 15.77
N LYS A 23 -1.56 0.91 14.50
CA LYS A 23 -0.84 1.97 13.80
C LYS A 23 -1.79 2.84 12.98
N PRO A 24 -1.50 4.14 12.84
CA PRO A 24 -2.28 5.01 11.96
C PRO A 24 -2.22 4.53 10.50
N LEU A 25 -3.39 4.39 9.88
CA LEU A 25 -3.53 3.94 8.49
C LEU A 25 -2.60 4.69 7.51
N GLY A 26 -2.52 6.02 7.65
CA GLY A 26 -1.71 6.85 6.77
C GLY A 26 -0.21 6.59 6.89
N ARG A 27 0.30 6.37 8.10
CA ARG A 27 1.72 6.06 8.32
C ARG A 27 2.09 4.69 7.77
N THR A 28 1.27 3.68 8.04
CA THR A 28 1.47 2.34 7.46
C THR A 28 1.44 2.38 5.94
N ALA A 29 0.50 3.14 5.35
CA ALA A 29 0.41 3.31 3.91
C ALA A 29 1.63 4.04 3.33
N ALA A 30 2.19 5.02 4.02
CA ALA A 30 3.39 5.75 3.58
C ALA A 30 4.62 4.84 3.53
N VAL A 31 4.82 4.01 4.56
CA VAL A 31 5.91 3.02 4.60
C VAL A 31 5.73 2.00 3.46
N ALA A 32 4.51 1.45 3.30
CA ALA A 32 4.20 0.52 2.22
C ALA A 32 4.49 1.13 0.84
N ALA A 33 4.07 2.37 0.60
CA ALA A 33 4.32 3.06 -0.67
C ALA A 33 5.81 3.30 -0.93
N SER A 34 6.60 3.61 0.10
CA SER A 34 8.05 3.77 0.00
C SER A 34 8.75 2.48 -0.43
N ILE A 35 8.37 1.34 0.18
CA ILE A 35 8.92 0.02 -0.15
C ILE A 35 8.49 -0.41 -1.56
N LEU A 36 7.21 -0.26 -1.90
CA LEU A 36 6.66 -0.58 -3.22
C LEU A 36 7.32 0.22 -4.35
N ARG A 37 7.73 1.45 -4.06
CA ARG A 37 8.48 2.29 -4.99
C ARG A 37 9.96 1.94 -5.05
N GLY A 38 10.51 1.31 -3.99
CA GLY A 38 11.93 0.97 -3.88
C GLY A 38 12.80 2.09 -3.35
N LYS A 39 12.23 3.12 -2.70
CA LYS A 39 12.99 4.28 -2.17
C LYS A 39 13.95 3.91 -1.03
N HIS A 40 13.77 2.76 -0.39
CA HIS A 40 14.67 2.25 0.64
C HIS A 40 15.98 1.66 0.07
N LYS A 41 16.03 1.41 -1.23
CA LYS A 41 17.21 0.85 -1.90
C LYS A 41 18.17 1.96 -2.34
N PRO A 42 19.49 1.81 -2.15
CA PRO A 42 20.47 2.76 -2.66
C PRO A 42 20.49 2.81 -4.21
N GLU A 43 20.06 1.73 -4.84
CA GLU A 43 19.99 1.57 -6.30
C GLU A 43 18.73 2.20 -6.94
N TYR A 44 17.94 2.92 -6.15
CA TYR A 44 16.71 3.52 -6.64
C TYR A 44 16.92 4.38 -7.87
N THR A 45 16.23 4.05 -8.96
CA THR A 45 16.23 4.79 -10.21
C THR A 45 14.78 5.15 -10.59
N PRO A 46 14.42 6.44 -10.76
CA PRO A 46 13.03 6.87 -10.93
C PRO A 46 12.31 6.30 -12.14
N HIS A 47 13.02 6.01 -13.24
CA HIS A 47 12.44 5.49 -14.48
C HIS A 47 12.38 3.97 -14.55
N VAL A 48 12.98 3.26 -13.58
CA VAL A 48 12.97 1.80 -13.48
C VAL A 48 12.15 1.39 -12.26
N ASP A 49 11.41 0.31 -12.39
CA ASP A 49 10.64 -0.25 -11.29
C ASP A 49 11.54 -1.10 -10.37
N CYS A 50 12.07 -0.47 -9.32
CA CYS A 50 12.99 -1.08 -8.35
C CYS A 50 12.28 -1.61 -7.09
N GLY A 51 10.96 -1.49 -7.00
CA GLY A 51 10.20 -1.79 -5.78
C GLY A 51 10.08 -3.25 -5.42
N ASP A 52 9.82 -3.51 -4.15
CA ASP A 52 9.63 -4.83 -3.57
C ASP A 52 8.15 -5.18 -3.38
N PHE A 53 7.89 -6.41 -2.95
CA PHE A 53 6.54 -6.86 -2.57
C PHE A 53 6.24 -6.50 -1.13
N VAL A 54 5.01 -6.07 -0.86
CA VAL A 54 4.56 -5.72 0.48
C VAL A 54 3.29 -6.47 0.83
N ILE A 55 3.30 -7.09 2.00
CA ILE A 55 2.16 -7.73 2.63
C ILE A 55 1.78 -6.88 3.83
N VAL A 56 0.56 -6.38 3.87
CA VAL A 56 0.00 -5.69 5.04
C VAL A 56 -0.96 -6.65 5.74
N ILE A 57 -0.73 -6.89 7.01
CA ILE A 57 -1.57 -7.73 7.87
C ILE A 57 -2.31 -6.89 8.91
N ASN A 58 -3.36 -7.45 9.52
CA ASN A 58 -4.19 -6.79 10.54
C ASN A 58 -4.79 -5.45 10.06
N ALA A 59 -5.24 -5.38 8.83
CA ALA A 59 -5.82 -4.15 8.28
C ALA A 59 -7.10 -3.72 9.00
N ASP A 60 -7.84 -4.65 9.62
CA ASP A 60 -9.02 -4.40 10.45
C ASP A 60 -8.70 -3.60 11.72
N LYS A 61 -7.48 -3.77 12.27
CA LYS A 61 -7.00 -3.12 13.49
C LYS A 61 -6.24 -1.82 13.24
N ALA A 62 -6.19 -1.36 11.99
CA ALA A 62 -5.58 -0.07 11.65
C ALA A 62 -6.40 1.09 12.23
N VAL A 63 -5.72 2.08 12.79
CA VAL A 63 -6.35 3.21 13.48
C VAL A 63 -6.55 4.39 12.53
N LEU A 64 -7.74 4.97 12.57
CA LEU A 64 -8.05 6.26 11.95
C LEU A 64 -8.15 7.32 13.04
N THR A 65 -7.26 8.29 13.03
CA THR A 65 -7.17 9.33 14.06
C THR A 65 -8.27 10.39 13.93
N GLY A 66 -8.68 10.97 15.06
CA GLY A 66 -9.71 12.01 15.12
C GLY A 66 -11.08 11.51 14.69
N LYS A 67 -11.86 12.37 14.05
CA LYS A 67 -13.23 12.08 13.61
C LYS A 67 -13.33 11.46 12.20
N LYS A 68 -12.23 10.92 11.66
CA LYS A 68 -12.17 10.39 10.29
C LYS A 68 -13.14 9.24 10.03
N LEU A 69 -13.40 8.40 11.02
CA LEU A 69 -14.38 7.32 10.89
C LEU A 69 -15.77 7.82 10.49
N LEU A 70 -16.16 8.99 11.00
CA LEU A 70 -17.48 9.60 10.77
C LEU A 70 -17.49 10.60 9.61
N GLN A 71 -16.40 11.35 9.43
CA GLN A 71 -16.35 12.47 8.48
C GLN A 71 -15.73 12.12 7.13
N LYS A 72 -14.91 11.04 7.06
CA LYS A 72 -14.26 10.65 5.82
C LYS A 72 -15.14 9.70 5.03
N TYR A 73 -15.29 9.98 3.72
CA TYR A 73 -16.07 9.18 2.79
C TYR A 73 -15.19 8.66 1.65
N TYR A 74 -15.42 7.43 1.26
CA TYR A 74 -14.96 6.88 0.00
C TYR A 74 -16.01 7.18 -1.06
N ARG A 75 -15.64 7.95 -2.07
CA ARG A 75 -16.53 8.40 -3.14
C ARG A 75 -16.17 7.76 -4.45
N THR A 76 -17.18 7.28 -5.16
CA THR A 76 -17.08 6.77 -6.53
C THR A 76 -18.20 7.37 -7.36
N HIS A 77 -17.97 7.53 -8.67
CA HIS A 77 -18.96 8.05 -9.59
C HIS A 77 -19.06 7.16 -10.83
N SER A 78 -20.26 6.81 -11.25
CA SER A 78 -20.49 5.94 -12.41
C SER A 78 -20.37 6.64 -13.76
N GLY A 79 -20.32 7.98 -13.77
CA GLY A 79 -20.35 8.79 -15.01
C GLY A 79 -21.75 9.18 -15.48
N TYR A 80 -22.81 8.65 -14.88
CA TYR A 80 -24.21 9.00 -15.19
C TYR A 80 -24.75 10.06 -14.22
N ALA A 81 -25.81 10.76 -14.60
CA ALA A 81 -26.49 11.69 -13.72
C ALA A 81 -26.94 10.97 -12.45
N GLY A 82 -26.67 11.56 -11.26
CA GLY A 82 -26.95 10.94 -9.95
C GLY A 82 -26.08 9.73 -9.61
N GLY A 83 -24.99 9.47 -10.32
CA GLY A 83 -24.12 8.30 -10.15
C GLY A 83 -23.09 8.40 -9.01
N LEU A 84 -23.15 9.42 -8.14
CA LEU A 84 -22.27 9.55 -6.99
C LEU A 84 -22.64 8.52 -5.92
N LYS A 85 -21.66 7.71 -5.51
CA LYS A 85 -21.77 6.77 -4.40
C LYS A 85 -20.80 7.15 -3.31
N GLU A 86 -21.30 7.23 -2.09
CA GLU A 86 -20.51 7.60 -0.91
C GLU A 86 -20.59 6.49 0.13
N THR A 87 -19.45 6.03 0.61
CA THR A 87 -19.36 5.07 1.71
C THR A 87 -18.57 5.69 2.85
N GLN A 88 -19.16 5.76 4.04
CA GLN A 88 -18.48 6.27 5.22
C GLN A 88 -17.34 5.34 5.63
N TYR A 89 -16.21 5.91 6.10
CA TYR A 89 -15.06 5.09 6.49
C TYR A 89 -15.33 4.14 7.66
N LYS A 90 -16.28 4.46 8.53
CA LYS A 90 -16.75 3.54 9.57
C LYS A 90 -17.26 2.22 8.96
N THR A 91 -18.12 2.30 7.97
CA THR A 91 -18.66 1.13 7.25
C THR A 91 -17.57 0.45 6.42
N LEU A 92 -16.74 1.23 5.73
CA LEU A 92 -15.66 0.69 4.90
C LEU A 92 -14.65 -0.12 5.72
N MET A 93 -14.26 0.35 6.90
CA MET A 93 -13.34 -0.38 7.79
C MET A 93 -13.96 -1.63 8.40
N ALA A 94 -15.27 -1.64 8.62
CA ALA A 94 -15.98 -2.82 9.12
C ALA A 94 -16.16 -3.91 8.06
N GLU A 95 -16.51 -3.52 6.83
CA GLU A 95 -16.80 -4.47 5.76
C GLU A 95 -15.59 -4.84 4.91
N ARG A 96 -14.75 -3.84 4.57
CA ARG A 96 -13.63 -3.98 3.62
C ARG A 96 -12.40 -3.20 4.05
N PRO A 97 -11.76 -3.54 5.17
CA PRO A 97 -10.57 -2.83 5.65
C PRO A 97 -9.40 -2.90 4.65
N GLU A 98 -9.30 -3.99 3.92
CA GLU A 98 -8.27 -4.16 2.87
C GLU A 98 -8.36 -3.08 1.79
N LEU A 99 -9.59 -2.71 1.40
CA LEU A 99 -9.81 -1.67 0.41
C LEU A 99 -9.37 -0.29 0.93
N ALA A 100 -9.61 0.01 2.21
CA ALA A 100 -9.18 1.26 2.82
C ALA A 100 -7.66 1.44 2.78
N VAL A 101 -6.91 0.40 3.13
CA VAL A 101 -5.44 0.39 3.05
C VAL A 101 -4.98 0.53 1.61
N LYS A 102 -5.55 -0.25 0.69
CA LYS A 102 -5.20 -0.22 -0.73
C LYS A 102 -5.43 1.16 -1.36
N LEU A 103 -6.53 1.83 -1.02
CA LEU A 103 -6.82 3.20 -1.48
C LEU A 103 -5.82 4.22 -0.93
N ALA A 104 -5.44 4.09 0.34
CA ALA A 104 -4.45 4.97 0.95
C ALA A 104 -3.08 4.83 0.25
N VAL A 105 -2.61 3.61 0.02
CA VAL A 105 -1.36 3.34 -0.70
C VAL A 105 -1.43 3.81 -2.15
N LYS A 106 -2.54 3.54 -2.86
CA LYS A 106 -2.77 3.99 -4.25
C LYS A 106 -2.64 5.51 -4.38
N GLY A 107 -3.15 6.26 -3.42
CA GLY A 107 -3.05 7.73 -3.40
C GLY A 107 -1.62 8.24 -3.20
N MET A 108 -0.73 7.45 -2.61
CA MET A 108 0.67 7.78 -2.34
C MET A 108 1.63 7.32 -3.43
N LEU A 109 1.19 6.43 -4.32
CA LEU A 109 1.98 5.97 -5.46
C LEU A 109 1.82 6.94 -6.65
N PRO A 110 2.83 7.03 -7.53
CA PRO A 110 2.74 7.85 -8.74
C PRO A 110 1.61 7.36 -9.67
N LYS A 111 0.95 8.29 -10.35
CA LYS A 111 -0.17 8.02 -11.26
C LYS A 111 0.32 7.70 -12.69
N ASN A 112 1.21 6.73 -12.80
CA ASN A 112 1.78 6.28 -14.07
C ASN A 112 1.80 4.74 -14.16
N SER A 113 2.40 4.17 -15.21
CA SER A 113 2.52 2.73 -15.41
C SER A 113 3.28 2.06 -14.27
N ILE A 114 4.41 2.64 -13.83
CA ILE A 114 5.23 2.11 -12.73
C ILE A 114 4.41 2.08 -11.42
N GLY A 115 3.63 3.11 -11.13
CA GLY A 115 2.76 3.15 -9.96
C GLY A 115 1.67 2.08 -9.98
N ARG A 116 1.13 1.75 -11.16
CA ARG A 116 0.17 0.64 -11.32
C ARG A 116 0.82 -0.71 -11.07
N TRP A 117 2.03 -0.94 -11.59
CA TRP A 117 2.80 -2.17 -11.32
C TRP A 117 3.16 -2.30 -9.84
N SER A 118 3.58 -1.21 -9.22
CA SER A 118 3.86 -1.15 -7.78
C SER A 118 2.63 -1.52 -6.94
N LEU A 119 1.45 -0.99 -7.28
CA LEU A 119 0.21 -1.33 -6.59
C LEU A 119 -0.18 -2.82 -6.74
N GLY A 120 0.16 -3.46 -7.85
CA GLY A 120 -0.05 -4.90 -8.08
C GLY A 120 0.74 -5.79 -7.12
N ARG A 121 1.87 -5.29 -6.60
CA ARG A 121 2.73 -5.99 -5.63
C ARG A 121 2.27 -5.83 -4.18
N LEU A 122 1.26 -5.01 -3.92
CA LEU A 122 0.66 -4.87 -2.60
C LEU A 122 -0.37 -5.98 -2.36
N LYS A 123 -0.18 -6.72 -1.28
CA LYS A 123 -1.14 -7.69 -0.75
C LYS A 123 -1.61 -7.21 0.61
N VAL A 124 -2.92 -7.12 0.81
CA VAL A 124 -3.51 -6.65 2.07
C VAL A 124 -4.43 -7.73 2.61
N TYR A 125 -4.32 -7.99 3.89
CA TYR A 125 -5.13 -8.95 4.63
C TYR A 125 -5.77 -8.30 5.84
N ALA A 126 -7.04 -8.59 6.09
CA ALA A 126 -7.75 -8.07 7.24
C ALA A 126 -7.20 -8.64 8.55
N GLY A 127 -6.93 -9.93 8.59
CA GLY A 127 -6.41 -10.64 9.76
C GLY A 127 -4.89 -10.79 9.79
N PRO A 128 -4.38 -11.59 10.74
CA PRO A 128 -2.93 -11.81 10.90
C PRO A 128 -2.34 -12.78 9.89
N GLU A 129 -3.16 -13.60 9.25
CA GLU A 129 -2.71 -14.64 8.34
C GLU A 129 -2.57 -14.14 6.90
N HIS A 130 -1.53 -14.60 6.22
CA HIS A 130 -1.29 -14.31 4.79
C HIS A 130 -1.01 -15.60 4.01
N LYS A 131 -1.26 -15.57 2.70
CA LYS A 131 -1.13 -16.74 1.82
C LYS A 131 0.25 -16.89 1.17
N GLN A 132 1.20 -16.01 1.46
CA GLN A 132 2.53 -15.95 0.81
C GLN A 132 3.65 -16.56 1.65
N ALA A 133 3.39 -17.61 2.42
CA ALA A 133 4.41 -18.27 3.25
C ALA A 133 5.59 -18.83 2.43
N ALA A 134 5.32 -19.34 1.22
CA ALA A 134 6.34 -19.88 0.32
C ALA A 134 7.39 -18.84 -0.11
N GLN A 135 7.05 -17.55 -0.10
CA GLN A 135 7.95 -16.45 -0.47
C GLN A 135 8.90 -16.03 0.67
N LYS A 136 8.78 -16.63 1.86
CA LYS A 136 9.58 -16.32 3.06
C LYS A 136 9.68 -14.81 3.31
N PRO A 137 8.56 -14.11 3.51
CA PRO A 137 8.57 -12.68 3.69
C PRO A 137 9.26 -12.28 5.00
N GLU A 138 10.04 -11.21 4.96
CA GLU A 138 10.75 -10.63 6.09
C GLU A 138 9.87 -9.58 6.80
N ALA A 139 9.88 -9.56 8.13
CA ALA A 139 9.22 -8.50 8.88
C ALA A 139 9.94 -7.16 8.64
N TRP A 140 9.21 -6.12 8.27
CA TRP A 140 9.78 -4.77 8.15
C TRP A 140 9.86 -4.14 9.53
N CYS A 141 11.07 -3.99 10.07
CA CYS A 141 11.33 -3.16 11.24
C CYS A 141 11.59 -1.74 10.73
N ALA A 142 10.66 -0.82 10.97
CA ALA A 142 10.94 0.61 10.80
C ALA A 142 11.87 1.01 11.95
N GLU A 143 13.10 1.38 11.64
CA GLU A 143 13.97 2.14 12.53
C GLU A 143 13.42 3.54 12.71
#